data_1dd33f4f4c05db6f4d49650bf410d626
#
_entry.id   1dd33f4f4c05db6f4d49650bf410d626
#
_cell.length_a   1.000
_cell.length_b   1.000
_cell.length_c   1.000
_cell.angle_alpha   90.00
_cell.angle_beta   90.00
_cell.angle_gamma   90.00
#
_symmetry.space_group_name_H-M   'P 1'
#
loop_
_entity.id
_entity.type
_entity.pdbx_description
1 polymer ?
#
loop_
_entity_poly.entity_id
_entity_poly.type
_entity_poly.pdbx_seq_one_letter_code
_entity_poly.pdbx_strand_id
1 'polypeptide(L)'
;MALRRDLSERYKDSIPGGVDFGIGICTGPARVGNTGSKQKFKYGPMGRTVNLGSRIQGITKYWKVSTLMDAETASYLPTDVLRRRLCKAKVVGLEGALDLFELMPNDSPDNSELCTAYGHALELFESAKFREAVRAFGELVQRFPNDGPSLIMLVRAVNELVEPSQSFSPVWTAKNK
;
A
#
# COMPACT_ATOMS: atom_id res chain seq x y z
N MET A 1 -14.03 -0.07 5.01
CA MET A 1 -14.55 -0.12 3.62
C MET A 1 -15.96 0.48 3.53
N ALA A 2 -16.89 0.16 4.44
CA ALA A 2 -18.25 0.73 4.46
C ALA A 2 -18.26 2.27 4.47
N LEU A 3 -17.47 2.91 5.34
CA LEU A 3 -17.40 4.38 5.45
C LEU A 3 -17.01 5.07 4.13
N ARG A 4 -16.07 4.48 3.35
CA ARG A 4 -15.67 5.06 2.07
C ARG A 4 -16.80 5.02 1.05
N ARG A 5 -17.54 3.91 0.98
CA ARG A 5 -18.72 3.79 0.12
C ARG A 5 -19.81 4.78 0.54
N ASP A 6 -20.11 4.86 1.82
CA ASP A 6 -21.10 5.78 2.38
C ASP A 6 -20.76 7.25 2.08
N LEU A 7 -19.52 7.67 2.30
CA LEU A 7 -19.07 9.03 1.99
C LEU A 7 -19.09 9.31 0.48
N SER A 8 -18.65 8.38 -0.34
CA SER A 8 -18.69 8.55 -1.81
C SER A 8 -20.12 8.70 -2.32
N GLU A 9 -21.06 7.94 -1.77
CA GLU A 9 -22.46 8.00 -2.14
C GLU A 9 -23.11 9.30 -1.64
N ARG A 10 -22.87 9.69 -0.38
CA ARG A 10 -23.42 10.89 0.24
C ARG A 10 -22.98 12.21 -0.43
N TYR A 11 -21.78 12.25 -0.94
CA TYR A 11 -21.21 13.46 -1.56
C TYR A 11 -21.09 13.38 -3.08
N LYS A 12 -21.71 12.38 -3.71
CA LYS A 12 -21.66 12.12 -5.14
C LYS A 12 -22.05 13.34 -5.99
N ASP A 13 -23.09 14.05 -5.57
CA ASP A 13 -23.63 15.20 -6.30
C ASP A 13 -22.94 16.53 -5.93
N SER A 14 -22.25 16.56 -4.79
CA SER A 14 -21.61 17.77 -4.26
C SER A 14 -20.14 17.90 -4.64
N ILE A 15 -19.47 16.80 -4.96
CA ILE A 15 -18.04 16.77 -5.29
C ILE A 15 -17.83 16.08 -6.63
N PRO A 16 -17.56 16.85 -7.71
CA PRO A 16 -17.23 16.29 -9.01
C PRO A 16 -16.03 15.33 -8.91
N GLY A 17 -16.21 14.05 -9.33
CA GLY A 17 -15.19 13.01 -9.21
C GLY A 17 -15.23 12.20 -7.91
N GLY A 18 -16.19 12.50 -7.01
CA GLY A 18 -16.39 11.75 -5.76
C GLY A 18 -15.35 12.03 -4.66
N VAL A 19 -15.51 11.38 -3.52
CA VAL A 19 -14.57 11.45 -2.40
C VAL A 19 -13.67 10.23 -2.42
N ASP A 20 -12.39 10.44 -2.66
CA ASP A 20 -11.36 9.41 -2.55
C ASP A 20 -10.35 9.77 -1.44
N PHE A 21 -10.13 8.85 -0.52
CA PHE A 21 -9.15 9.01 0.55
C PHE A 21 -8.42 7.70 0.84
N GLY A 22 -7.15 7.83 1.19
CA GLY A 22 -6.33 6.70 1.62
C GLY A 22 -6.21 6.65 3.15
N ILE A 23 -6.04 5.45 3.69
CA ILE A 23 -5.82 5.20 5.11
C ILE A 23 -4.45 4.54 5.28
N GLY A 24 -3.61 5.12 6.16
CA GLY A 24 -2.35 4.52 6.59
C GLY A 24 -2.47 4.09 8.04
N ILE A 25 -2.14 2.84 8.35
CA ILE A 25 -2.21 2.27 9.69
C ILE A 25 -0.80 1.81 10.10
N CYS A 26 -0.34 2.26 11.26
CA CYS A 26 0.93 1.85 11.84
C CYS A 26 0.79 1.59 13.32
N THR A 27 1.40 0.52 13.79
CA THR A 27 1.46 0.15 15.20
C THR A 27 2.84 0.51 15.75
N GLY A 28 2.89 0.96 17.00
CA GLY A 28 4.13 1.27 17.68
C GLY A 28 3.98 2.39 18.72
N PRO A 29 5.07 2.74 19.43
CA PRO A 29 5.03 3.75 20.48
C PRO A 29 4.76 5.14 19.90
N ALA A 30 3.91 5.91 20.61
CA ALA A 30 3.64 7.31 20.33
C ALA A 30 3.61 8.11 21.64
N ARG A 31 4.08 9.37 21.57
CA ARG A 31 3.92 10.33 22.68
C ARG A 31 2.63 11.11 22.42
N VAL A 32 1.82 11.26 23.44
CA VAL A 32 0.58 12.05 23.37
C VAL A 32 0.71 13.26 24.28
N GLY A 33 0.44 14.44 23.75
CA GLY A 33 0.58 15.68 24.50
C GLY A 33 0.29 16.93 23.67
N ASN A 34 0.52 18.08 24.27
CA ASN A 34 0.37 19.37 23.61
C ASN A 34 1.58 19.67 22.74
N THR A 35 1.34 20.07 21.50
CA THR A 35 2.35 20.52 20.54
C THR A 35 2.01 21.90 20.02
N GLY A 36 2.99 22.77 19.90
CA GLY A 36 2.80 24.11 19.33
C GLY A 36 3.40 25.21 20.22
N SER A 37 2.96 26.47 19.98
CA SER A 37 3.37 27.64 20.73
C SER A 37 2.38 27.99 21.83
N LYS A 38 2.75 28.95 22.70
CA LYS A 38 1.85 29.47 23.74
C LYS A 38 0.54 30.04 23.19
N GLN A 39 0.53 30.48 21.93
CA GLN A 39 -0.64 31.08 21.29
C GLN A 39 -1.49 30.10 20.50
N LYS A 40 -0.87 28.96 20.05
CA LYS A 40 -1.57 27.94 19.29
C LYS A 40 -0.98 26.58 19.61
N PHE A 41 -1.74 25.77 20.33
CA PHE A 41 -1.35 24.40 20.63
C PHE A 41 -2.40 23.40 20.13
N LYS A 42 -1.93 22.21 19.82
CA LYS A 42 -2.77 21.08 19.43
C LYS A 42 -2.43 19.88 20.31
N TYR A 43 -3.41 19.29 20.94
CA TYR A 43 -3.24 18.03 21.64
C TYR A 43 -3.34 16.87 20.65
N GLY A 44 -2.37 15.96 20.67
CA GLY A 44 -2.39 14.82 19.75
C GLY A 44 -1.16 13.92 19.89
N PRO A 45 -1.15 12.82 19.15
CA PRO A 45 -0.01 11.90 19.11
C PRO A 45 1.14 12.48 18.28
N MET A 46 2.35 12.16 18.71
CA MET A 46 3.61 12.55 18.08
C MET A 46 4.58 11.37 18.10
N GLY A 47 5.50 11.35 17.14
CA GLY A 47 6.57 10.38 17.11
C GLY A 47 6.72 9.70 15.75
N ARG A 48 7.70 8.79 15.69
CA ARG A 48 8.08 8.08 14.47
C ARG A 48 6.91 7.28 13.89
N THR A 49 6.15 6.58 14.73
CA THR A 49 4.98 5.78 14.34
C THR A 49 3.90 6.63 13.67
N VAL A 50 3.61 7.80 14.26
CA VAL A 50 2.59 8.72 13.72
C VAL A 50 3.02 9.28 12.35
N ASN A 51 4.29 9.66 12.24
CA ASN A 51 4.86 10.14 10.97
C ASN A 51 4.87 9.04 9.91
N LEU A 52 5.17 7.79 10.29
CA LEU A 52 5.11 6.65 9.39
C LEU A 52 3.69 6.43 8.88
N GLY A 53 2.69 6.41 9.77
CA GLY A 53 1.28 6.27 9.38
C GLY A 53 0.84 7.33 8.36
N SER A 54 1.21 8.59 8.57
CA SER A 54 0.93 9.67 7.62
C SER A 54 1.62 9.45 6.26
N ARG A 55 2.85 8.94 6.24
CA ARG A 55 3.58 8.66 5.00
C ARG A 55 3.02 7.46 4.25
N ILE A 56 2.67 6.39 4.97
CA ILE A 56 2.00 5.21 4.39
C ILE A 56 0.64 5.62 3.81
N GLN A 57 -0.10 6.51 4.48
CA GLN A 57 -1.33 7.07 3.93
C GLN A 57 -1.07 7.76 2.58
N GLY A 58 -0.04 8.58 2.47
CA GLY A 58 0.32 9.25 1.20
C GLY A 58 0.68 8.28 0.06
N ILE A 59 1.19 7.09 0.38
CA ILE A 59 1.57 6.05 -0.58
C ILE A 59 0.34 5.33 -1.17
N THR A 60 -0.81 5.31 -0.47
CA THR A 60 -2.03 4.65 -0.95
C THR A 60 -2.44 5.13 -2.34
N LYS A 61 -2.30 6.42 -2.61
CA LYS A 61 -2.61 7.02 -3.92
C LYS A 61 -1.75 6.45 -5.04
N TYR A 62 -0.46 6.24 -4.78
CA TYR A 62 0.45 5.66 -5.77
C TYR A 62 0.06 4.22 -6.11
N TRP A 63 -0.17 3.40 -5.08
CA TRP A 63 -0.56 2.00 -5.25
C TRP A 63 -2.03 1.80 -5.66
N LYS A 64 -2.83 2.88 -5.70
CA LYS A 64 -4.28 2.86 -6.01
C LYS A 64 -5.06 1.94 -5.08
N VAL A 65 -4.71 1.94 -3.81
CA VAL A 65 -5.34 1.14 -2.77
C VAL A 65 -5.97 2.02 -1.70
N SER A 66 -6.96 1.51 -1.00
CA SER A 66 -7.69 2.28 0.01
C SER A 66 -6.97 2.33 1.36
N THR A 67 -6.32 1.23 1.74
CA THR A 67 -5.74 1.09 3.09
C THR A 67 -4.41 0.37 3.00
N LEU A 68 -3.38 0.98 3.56
CA LEU A 68 -2.05 0.40 3.71
C LEU A 68 -1.65 0.34 5.17
N MET A 69 -0.85 -0.66 5.50
CA MET A 69 -0.28 -0.85 6.82
C MET A 69 1.16 -1.36 6.74
N ASP A 70 1.91 -1.18 7.81
CA ASP A 70 3.22 -1.78 8.00
C ASP A 70 3.13 -3.25 8.44
N ALA A 71 4.26 -3.96 8.40
CA ALA A 71 4.32 -5.36 8.77
C ALA A 71 3.96 -5.60 10.25
N GLU A 72 4.30 -4.68 11.15
CA GLU A 72 3.95 -4.79 12.56
C GLU A 72 2.44 -4.76 12.75
N THR A 73 1.75 -3.79 12.14
CA THR A 73 0.28 -3.75 12.15
C THR A 73 -0.33 -5.02 11.55
N ALA A 74 0.21 -5.47 10.40
CA ALA A 74 -0.29 -6.67 9.74
C ALA A 74 -0.16 -7.95 10.60
N SER A 75 0.86 -8.01 11.47
CA SER A 75 1.09 -9.15 12.36
C SER A 75 0.07 -9.27 13.50
N TYR A 76 -0.54 -8.15 13.90
CA TYR A 76 -1.59 -8.14 14.93
C TYR A 76 -2.99 -8.46 14.39
N LEU A 77 -3.17 -8.51 13.08
CA LEU A 77 -4.48 -8.83 12.51
C LEU A 77 -4.79 -10.32 12.67
N PRO A 78 -6.06 -10.66 12.99
CA PRO A 78 -6.53 -12.03 12.96
C PRO A 78 -6.31 -12.69 11.60
N THR A 79 -6.22 -14.02 11.58
CA THR A 79 -5.94 -14.79 10.36
C THR A 79 -7.06 -14.75 9.33
N ASP A 80 -8.28 -14.50 9.76
CA ASP A 80 -9.47 -14.33 8.94
C ASP A 80 -9.57 -12.93 8.28
N VAL A 81 -8.72 -11.99 8.68
CA VAL A 81 -8.64 -10.68 8.04
C VAL A 81 -7.73 -10.76 6.83
N LEU A 82 -8.33 -10.61 5.64
CA LEU A 82 -7.62 -10.72 4.38
C LEU A 82 -6.67 -9.54 4.19
N ARG A 83 -5.41 -9.85 3.95
CA ARG A 83 -4.35 -8.88 3.68
C ARG A 83 -3.39 -9.37 2.62
N ARG A 84 -2.86 -8.46 1.84
CA ARG A 84 -1.92 -8.72 0.76
C ARG A 84 -0.63 -7.94 0.97
N ARG A 85 0.53 -8.63 0.98
CA ARG A 85 1.83 -7.95 0.93
C ARG A 85 2.02 -7.37 -0.47
N LEU A 86 2.23 -6.05 -0.56
CA LEU A 86 2.42 -5.37 -1.85
C LEU A 86 3.87 -5.35 -2.30
N CYS A 87 4.78 -4.99 -1.43
CA CYS A 87 6.20 -4.90 -1.72
C CYS A 87 7.00 -4.60 -0.46
N LYS A 88 8.32 -4.70 -0.56
CA LYS A 88 9.24 -4.04 0.35
C LYS A 88 9.48 -2.60 -0.12
N ALA A 89 9.30 -1.62 0.78
CA ALA A 89 9.33 -0.20 0.45
C ALA A 89 10.33 0.58 1.32
N LYS A 90 11.05 1.51 0.69
CA LYS A 90 11.83 2.54 1.39
C LYS A 90 11.00 3.81 1.45
N VAL A 91 10.57 4.16 2.66
CA VAL A 91 9.75 5.35 2.92
C VAL A 91 10.65 6.51 3.34
N VAL A 92 10.44 7.68 2.75
CA VAL A 92 11.26 8.88 3.03
C VAL A 92 11.36 9.16 4.53
N GLY A 93 12.57 9.39 5.04
CA GLY A 93 12.84 9.71 6.45
C GLY A 93 12.66 8.53 7.42
N LEU A 94 12.67 7.30 6.91
CA LEU A 94 12.85 6.08 7.67
C LEU A 94 14.18 5.44 7.32
N GLU A 95 14.88 4.95 8.33
CA GLU A 95 16.03 4.07 8.12
C GLU A 95 15.53 2.67 7.75
N GLY A 96 16.11 2.11 6.67
CA GLY A 96 15.77 0.78 6.18
C GLY A 96 14.52 0.73 5.29
N ALA A 97 14.17 -0.48 4.88
CA ALA A 97 12.99 -0.79 4.11
C ALA A 97 12.02 -1.60 4.96
N LEU A 98 10.73 -1.42 4.74
CA LEU A 98 9.65 -2.14 5.42
C LEU A 98 8.71 -2.80 4.42
N ASP A 99 8.06 -3.88 4.84
CA ASP A 99 7.02 -4.49 4.03
C ASP A 99 5.70 -3.71 4.19
N LEU A 100 5.09 -3.40 3.05
CA LEU A 100 3.78 -2.76 2.97
C LEU A 100 2.71 -3.81 2.69
N PHE A 101 1.64 -3.75 3.47
CA PHE A 101 0.48 -4.61 3.32
C PHE A 101 -0.76 -3.78 2.99
N GLU A 102 -1.57 -4.29 2.10
CA GLU A 102 -2.91 -3.80 1.84
C GLU A 102 -3.92 -4.59 2.66
N LEU A 103 -4.89 -3.88 3.26
CA LEU A 103 -6.05 -4.49 3.85
C LEU A 103 -7.11 -4.71 2.76
N MET A 104 -7.43 -5.97 2.49
CA MET A 104 -8.38 -6.36 1.46
C MET A 104 -9.77 -6.60 2.05
N PRO A 105 -10.85 -6.32 1.29
CA PRO A 105 -12.17 -6.77 1.67
C PRO A 105 -12.24 -8.29 1.69
N ASN A 106 -12.91 -8.86 2.68
CA ASN A 106 -13.17 -10.30 2.75
C ASN A 106 -14.62 -10.61 2.33
N ASP A 107 -15.09 -9.96 1.26
CA ASP A 107 -16.46 -10.03 0.78
C ASP A 107 -16.60 -10.82 -0.54
N SER A 108 -15.48 -11.32 -1.10
CA SER A 108 -15.46 -12.11 -2.32
C SER A 108 -14.34 -13.16 -2.29
N PRO A 109 -14.58 -14.39 -2.77
CA PRO A 109 -13.55 -15.40 -3.01
C PRO A 109 -12.42 -14.89 -3.93
N ASP A 110 -12.77 -14.03 -4.88
CA ASP A 110 -11.83 -13.45 -5.83
C ASP A 110 -10.70 -12.66 -5.14
N ASN A 111 -10.99 -12.00 -4.02
CA ASN A 111 -9.99 -11.27 -3.26
C ASN A 111 -8.95 -12.19 -2.63
N SER A 112 -9.34 -13.36 -2.14
CA SER A 112 -8.43 -14.36 -1.60
C SER A 112 -7.52 -14.93 -2.69
N GLU A 113 -8.09 -15.25 -3.85
CA GLU A 113 -7.35 -15.73 -5.01
C GLU A 113 -6.36 -14.66 -5.52
N LEU A 114 -6.81 -13.42 -5.64
CA LEU A 114 -5.95 -12.28 -6.00
C LEU A 114 -4.76 -12.15 -5.03
N CYS A 115 -4.99 -12.25 -3.71
CA CYS A 115 -3.92 -12.19 -2.72
C CYS A 115 -2.88 -13.30 -2.92
N THR A 116 -3.33 -14.52 -3.14
CA THR A 116 -2.45 -15.70 -3.32
C THR A 116 -1.64 -15.59 -4.61
N ALA A 117 -2.31 -15.29 -5.73
CA ALA A 117 -1.66 -15.18 -7.04
C ALA A 117 -0.70 -13.99 -7.10
N TYR A 118 -1.07 -12.86 -6.48
CA TYR A 118 -0.19 -11.70 -6.35
C TYR A 118 1.06 -12.02 -5.54
N GLY A 119 0.92 -12.74 -4.42
CA GLY A 119 2.06 -13.16 -3.59
C GLY A 119 3.07 -13.99 -4.41
N HIS A 120 2.59 -14.96 -5.18
CA HIS A 120 3.43 -15.76 -6.07
C HIS A 120 4.15 -14.90 -7.14
N ALA A 121 3.42 -14.00 -7.80
CA ALA A 121 4.01 -13.10 -8.80
C ALA A 121 5.06 -12.14 -8.19
N LEU A 122 4.83 -11.69 -6.95
CA LEU A 122 5.77 -10.85 -6.20
C LEU A 122 7.06 -11.62 -5.87
N GLU A 123 6.97 -12.89 -5.44
CA GLU A 123 8.13 -13.75 -5.18
C GLU A 123 8.98 -13.96 -6.44
N LEU A 124 8.35 -14.16 -7.59
CA LEU A 124 9.05 -14.26 -8.87
C LEU A 124 9.81 -12.97 -9.18
N PHE A 125 9.18 -11.81 -8.99
CA PHE A 125 9.81 -10.52 -9.18
C PHE A 125 10.99 -10.30 -8.22
N GLU A 126 10.80 -10.58 -6.93
CA GLU A 126 11.83 -10.42 -5.90
C GLU A 126 13.02 -11.36 -6.11
N SER A 127 12.78 -12.51 -6.76
CA SER A 127 13.82 -13.49 -7.17
C SER A 127 14.45 -13.16 -8.52
N ALA A 128 14.23 -11.98 -9.09
CA ALA A 128 14.70 -11.54 -10.40
C ALA A 128 14.27 -12.45 -11.58
N LYS A 129 13.22 -13.23 -11.43
CA LYS A 129 12.59 -14.03 -12.50
C LYS A 129 11.60 -13.19 -13.29
N PHE A 130 12.12 -12.16 -13.97
CA PHE A 130 11.26 -11.11 -14.55
C PHE A 130 10.33 -11.61 -15.65
N ARG A 131 10.75 -12.57 -16.48
CA ARG A 131 9.87 -13.13 -17.54
C ARG A 131 8.67 -13.83 -16.96
N GLU A 132 8.86 -14.62 -15.92
CA GLU A 132 7.83 -15.32 -15.19
C GLU A 132 6.94 -14.33 -14.42
N ALA A 133 7.54 -13.33 -13.79
CA ALA A 133 6.81 -12.26 -13.09
C ALA A 133 5.91 -11.46 -14.05
N VAL A 134 6.40 -11.10 -15.23
CA VAL A 134 5.59 -10.41 -16.27
C VAL A 134 4.38 -11.26 -16.68
N ARG A 135 4.57 -12.58 -16.88
CA ARG A 135 3.47 -13.48 -17.23
C ARG A 135 2.45 -13.52 -16.10
N ALA A 136 2.89 -13.77 -14.86
CA ALA A 136 2.02 -13.89 -13.71
C ALA A 136 1.25 -12.58 -13.42
N PHE A 137 1.90 -11.42 -13.43
CA PHE A 137 1.21 -10.14 -13.29
C PHE A 137 0.31 -9.81 -14.49
N GLY A 138 0.68 -10.23 -15.70
CA GLY A 138 -0.14 -10.08 -16.90
C GLY A 138 -1.48 -10.83 -16.77
N GLU A 139 -1.45 -12.07 -16.29
CA GLU A 139 -2.65 -12.87 -16.00
C GLU A 139 -3.52 -12.21 -14.93
N LEU A 140 -2.90 -11.66 -13.88
CA LEU A 140 -3.62 -10.91 -12.85
C LEU A 140 -4.32 -9.67 -13.41
N VAL A 141 -3.65 -8.88 -14.25
CA VAL A 141 -4.23 -7.68 -14.85
C VAL A 141 -5.38 -8.03 -15.81
N GLN A 142 -5.29 -9.15 -16.54
CA GLN A 142 -6.40 -9.61 -17.36
C GLN A 142 -7.63 -10.01 -16.54
N ARG A 143 -7.41 -10.71 -15.44
CA ARG A 143 -8.49 -11.20 -14.57
C ARG A 143 -9.05 -10.11 -13.64
N PHE A 144 -8.19 -9.24 -13.14
CA PHE A 144 -8.51 -8.15 -12.22
C PHE A 144 -8.07 -6.78 -12.79
N PRO A 145 -8.76 -6.28 -13.83
CA PRO A 145 -8.30 -5.10 -14.59
C PRO A 145 -8.24 -3.81 -13.77
N ASN A 146 -8.94 -3.76 -12.65
CA ASN A 146 -8.95 -2.59 -11.75
C ASN A 146 -7.94 -2.72 -10.58
N ASP A 147 -7.17 -3.81 -10.52
CA ASP A 147 -6.16 -3.98 -9.47
C ASP A 147 -4.91 -3.14 -9.75
N GLY A 148 -4.84 -1.98 -9.09
CA GLY A 148 -3.71 -1.06 -9.25
C GLY A 148 -2.35 -1.68 -8.93
N PRO A 149 -2.18 -2.42 -7.84
CA PRO A 149 -0.91 -3.06 -7.50
C PRO A 149 -0.40 -4.03 -8.56
N SER A 150 -1.26 -4.89 -9.12
CA SER A 150 -0.86 -5.82 -10.19
C SER A 150 -0.37 -5.08 -11.43
N LEU A 151 -1.06 -4.00 -11.83
CA LEU A 151 -0.66 -3.17 -12.95
C LEU A 151 0.70 -2.49 -12.71
N ILE A 152 0.91 -1.93 -11.51
CA ILE A 152 2.17 -1.28 -11.13
C ILE A 152 3.33 -2.27 -11.14
N MET A 153 3.11 -3.47 -10.59
CA MET A 153 4.16 -4.50 -10.55
C MET A 153 4.45 -5.08 -11.93
N LEU A 154 3.44 -5.23 -12.79
CA LEU A 154 3.64 -5.59 -14.20
C LEU A 154 4.58 -4.60 -14.89
N VAL A 155 4.31 -3.30 -14.76
CA VAL A 155 5.17 -2.24 -15.34
C VAL A 155 6.59 -2.32 -14.79
N ARG A 156 6.75 -2.54 -13.49
CA ARG A 156 8.08 -2.70 -12.89
C ARG A 156 8.84 -3.91 -13.45
N ALA A 157 8.17 -5.05 -13.59
CA ALA A 157 8.78 -6.26 -14.12
C ALA A 157 9.14 -6.13 -15.60
N VAL A 158 8.32 -5.45 -16.40
CA VAL A 158 8.61 -5.14 -17.82
C VAL A 158 9.81 -4.21 -17.91
N ASN A 159 9.91 -3.18 -17.07
CA ASN A 159 11.04 -2.25 -17.10
C ASN A 159 12.38 -2.97 -16.86
N GLU A 160 12.44 -3.93 -15.92
CA GLU A 160 13.65 -4.74 -15.68
C GLU A 160 14.02 -5.65 -16.87
N LEU A 161 13.07 -5.98 -17.75
CA LEU A 161 13.36 -6.72 -18.99
C LEU A 161 13.85 -5.82 -20.13
N VAL A 162 13.32 -4.60 -20.21
CA VAL A 162 13.64 -3.65 -21.28
C VAL A 162 14.93 -2.90 -20.98
N GLU A 163 15.08 -2.45 -19.75
CA GLU A 163 16.22 -1.69 -19.25
C GLU A 163 16.72 -2.32 -17.92
N PRO A 164 17.50 -3.42 -18.02
CA PRO A 164 17.98 -4.12 -16.83
C PRO A 164 18.79 -3.20 -15.92
N SER A 165 18.43 -3.16 -14.64
CA SER A 165 19.19 -2.41 -13.63
C SER A 165 20.58 -3.00 -13.45
N GLN A 166 21.63 -2.18 -13.36
CA GLN A 166 23.01 -2.64 -13.06
C GLN A 166 23.09 -3.37 -11.71
N SER A 167 22.21 -2.99 -10.76
CA SER A 167 22.07 -3.61 -9.44
C SER A 167 20.59 -3.66 -9.12
N PHE A 168 19.96 -4.79 -9.40
CA PHE A 168 18.54 -4.99 -9.10
C PHE A 168 18.29 -4.94 -7.59
N SER A 169 17.26 -4.19 -7.20
CA SER A 169 16.71 -4.20 -5.86
C SER A 169 15.19 -4.29 -5.94
N PRO A 170 14.55 -5.28 -5.29
CA PRO A 170 13.10 -5.38 -5.26
C PRO A 170 12.45 -4.26 -4.46
N VAL A 171 13.23 -3.50 -3.69
CA VAL A 171 12.75 -2.44 -2.81
C VAL A 171 12.19 -1.28 -3.64
N TRP A 172 10.91 -1.01 -3.47
CA TRP A 172 10.30 0.18 -4.04
C TRP A 172 10.66 1.42 -3.22
N THR A 173 11.05 2.50 -3.88
CA THR A 173 11.37 3.76 -3.21
C THR A 173 10.28 4.78 -3.50
N ALA A 174 9.66 5.31 -2.43
CA ALA A 174 8.71 6.40 -2.56
C ALA A 174 9.44 7.64 -3.11
N LYS A 175 8.99 8.13 -4.27
CA LYS A 175 9.51 9.39 -4.82
C LYS A 175 9.01 10.55 -3.96
N ASN A 176 9.91 11.49 -3.63
CA ASN A 176 9.49 12.77 -3.05
C ASN A 176 8.57 13.49 -4.04
N LYS A 177 7.51 14.09 -3.51
CA LYS A 177 6.73 15.06 -4.28
C LYS A 177 7.51 16.34 -4.47
#